data_6e93940147b45f8b6dd4f461bf7cd580
#
_entry.id   6e93940147b45f8b6dd4f461bf7cd580
#
_cell.length_a   1.000
_cell.length_b   1.000
_cell.length_c   1.000
_cell.angle_alpha   90.00
_cell.angle_beta   90.00
_cell.angle_gamma   90.00
#
_symmetry.space_group_name_H-M   'P 1'
#
loop_
_entity.id
_entity.type
_entity.pdbx_description
1 polymer ?
#
loop_
_entity_poly.entity_id
_entity_poly.type
_entity_poly.pdbx_seq_one_letter_code
_entity_poly.pdbx_strand_id
1 'polypeptide(L)'
;MQLDKKKAFAFDESYALYGPIRAMVEDQFRDARTRPSLRVHPGDEMFLHSIAACPTPRFGKMAYFRAGLQILDALRQSAEWHDRPLTSLDRVLDFAAGYGRSTRFLAALLPPERVWSAEILPEAVAFQREEYGVHSMLSSTEPGEFRCEERFDLIFVCSLFSHLPERTWGAWLERLHGLLAPSGILAFSVHGDTLVPPSQQLPANGFLFLRSNEADSWDVADYGTSFVTETFVSRMIEQRLPSGDYVRLPKSVCFHQDLYIVKNGGRVGGDRRFLRGPFGQVEEVRLSTSQSHTYEAKGWAVDMDGGPAPRVVMKVGTDEYATVIPTLDRPDLLDALQLPGGEGLIPKGWTASFRLPARVARPTAALTVAAKDPLSGKEFVLDLNPFWGPLAGPVRGGRRLVGLVRSARGVQRRFGWAETMRRTRAHWSRSGSRK
;
A
#
# COMPACT_ATOMS: atom_id res chain seq x y z
N MET A 1 -10.57 -17.14 19.37
CA MET A 1 -11.10 -15.99 20.11
C MET A 1 -11.29 -14.90 19.06
N GLN A 2 -12.47 -14.81 18.47
CA GLN A 2 -12.84 -13.71 17.60
C GLN A 2 -12.78 -12.43 18.44
N LEU A 3 -11.84 -11.56 18.11
CA LEU A 3 -11.86 -10.20 18.63
C LEU A 3 -13.15 -9.55 18.10
N ASP A 4 -13.99 -9.11 19.00
CA ASP A 4 -15.15 -8.31 18.68
C ASP A 4 -14.65 -6.97 18.10
N LYS A 5 -14.45 -6.95 16.78
CA LYS A 5 -13.83 -5.87 16.03
C LYS A 5 -14.60 -4.55 16.17
N LYS A 6 -15.89 -4.61 16.50
CA LYS A 6 -16.74 -3.44 16.68
C LYS A 6 -16.55 -2.73 18.03
N LYS A 7 -16.04 -3.43 19.05
CA LYS A 7 -15.81 -2.85 20.39
C LYS A 7 -14.37 -2.40 20.66
N ALA A 8 -13.39 -2.88 19.88
CA ALA A 8 -11.97 -2.65 20.20
C ALA A 8 -11.43 -1.30 19.73
N PHE A 9 -12.12 -0.60 18.83
CA PHE A 9 -11.61 0.64 18.25
C PHE A 9 -12.74 1.67 18.12
N ALA A 10 -13.09 2.30 19.24
CA ALA A 10 -13.88 3.54 19.18
C ALA A 10 -13.10 4.51 18.27
N PHE A 11 -13.78 4.98 17.23
CA PHE A 11 -13.26 6.00 16.33
C PHE A 11 -13.18 7.30 17.15
N ASP A 12 -11.99 7.64 17.63
CA ASP A 12 -11.73 8.87 18.35
C ASP A 12 -11.05 9.86 17.40
N GLU A 13 -11.75 10.90 17.02
CA GLU A 13 -11.25 11.99 16.17
C GLU A 13 -10.12 12.79 16.83
N SER A 14 -9.94 12.67 18.15
CA SER A 14 -8.91 13.35 18.94
C SER A 14 -7.49 12.74 18.77
N TYR A 15 -7.21 12.06 17.67
CA TYR A 15 -5.94 11.37 17.46
C TYR A 15 -4.73 12.29 17.57
N ALA A 16 -3.91 12.10 18.61
CA ALA A 16 -2.57 12.69 18.72
C ALA A 16 -1.67 12.38 17.50
N LEU A 17 -2.06 11.41 16.66
CA LEU A 17 -1.39 11.00 15.42
C LEU A 17 -1.88 11.70 14.17
N TYR A 18 -2.99 12.43 14.20
CA TYR A 18 -3.42 13.17 13.01
C TYR A 18 -2.41 14.23 12.59
N GLY A 19 -1.70 14.86 13.52
CA GLY A 19 -0.64 15.80 13.19
C GLY A 19 0.44 15.20 12.29
N PRO A 20 1.10 14.10 12.68
CA PRO A 20 2.10 13.43 11.85
C PRO A 20 1.57 12.88 10.53
N ILE A 21 0.38 12.25 10.53
CA ILE A 21 -0.24 11.76 9.29
C ILE A 21 -0.61 12.93 8.39
N ARG A 22 -1.17 14.00 8.96
CA ARG A 22 -1.49 15.22 8.25
C ARG A 22 -0.24 15.80 7.59
N ALA A 23 0.87 15.92 8.32
CA ALA A 23 2.13 16.43 7.77
C ALA A 23 2.65 15.57 6.61
N MET A 24 2.60 14.24 6.74
CA MET A 24 2.97 13.30 5.68
C MET A 24 2.12 13.50 4.42
N VAL A 25 0.81 13.67 4.58
CA VAL A 25 -0.11 13.87 3.46
C VAL A 25 0.04 15.27 2.88
N GLU A 26 0.05 16.31 3.72
CA GLU A 26 0.12 17.70 3.27
C GLU A 26 1.41 18.04 2.54
N ASP A 27 2.51 17.39 2.86
CA ASP A 27 3.78 17.58 2.15
C ASP A 27 3.65 17.19 0.67
N GLN A 28 2.94 16.10 0.37
CA GLN A 28 2.70 15.65 -1.01
C GLN A 28 1.61 16.44 -1.75
N PHE A 29 0.78 17.18 -1.01
CA PHE A 29 -0.34 17.96 -1.57
C PHE A 29 -0.15 19.48 -1.41
N ARG A 30 1.11 19.93 -1.27
CA ARG A 30 1.42 21.36 -1.06
C ARG A 30 0.88 22.22 -2.18
N ASP A 31 1.04 21.77 -3.42
CA ASP A 31 0.64 22.45 -4.65
C ASP A 31 -0.67 21.91 -5.23
N ALA A 32 -1.39 21.07 -4.48
CA ALA A 32 -2.66 20.52 -4.92
C ALA A 32 -3.79 21.55 -4.81
N ARG A 33 -4.85 21.33 -5.58
CA ARG A 33 -6.04 22.18 -5.61
C ARG A 33 -6.68 22.35 -4.22
N THR A 34 -6.76 21.25 -3.46
CA THR A 34 -7.29 21.24 -2.09
C THR A 34 -6.49 20.29 -1.20
N ARG A 35 -6.75 20.33 0.11
CA ARG A 35 -6.18 19.35 1.04
C ARG A 35 -7.04 18.09 1.06
N PRO A 36 -6.43 16.89 1.00
CA PRO A 36 -7.18 15.65 1.12
C PRO A 36 -7.86 15.53 2.49
N SER A 37 -9.09 15.04 2.52
CA SER A 37 -9.73 14.69 3.78
C SER A 37 -9.02 13.52 4.45
N LEU A 38 -8.78 13.65 5.76
CA LEU A 38 -8.23 12.57 6.60
C LEU A 38 -9.34 11.83 7.37
N ARG A 39 -10.59 12.19 7.18
CA ARG A 39 -11.72 11.51 7.80
C ARG A 39 -11.81 10.07 7.26
N VAL A 40 -12.00 9.12 8.17
CA VAL A 40 -12.17 7.70 7.86
C VAL A 40 -13.53 7.26 8.38
N HIS A 41 -14.30 6.55 7.57
CA HIS A 41 -15.58 6.00 7.99
C HIS A 41 -15.39 4.87 9.00
N PRO A 42 -16.21 4.74 10.07
CA PRO A 42 -16.07 3.67 11.05
C PRO A 42 -16.20 2.26 10.47
N GLY A 43 -16.93 2.12 9.36
CA GLY A 43 -17.09 0.86 8.61
C GLY A 43 -15.98 0.58 7.59
N ASP A 44 -14.94 1.40 7.52
CA ASP A 44 -13.83 1.16 6.56
C ASP A 44 -13.02 -0.07 6.97
N GLU A 45 -13.36 -1.21 6.36
CA GLU A 45 -12.72 -2.51 6.66
C GLU A 45 -11.22 -2.50 6.36
N MET A 46 -10.78 -1.77 5.33
CA MET A 46 -9.36 -1.67 4.99
C MET A 46 -8.56 -0.86 6.02
N PHE A 47 -9.19 0.15 6.63
CA PHE A 47 -8.59 0.86 7.76
C PHE A 47 -8.49 -0.03 9.00
N LEU A 48 -9.58 -0.72 9.34
CA LEU A 48 -9.62 -1.67 10.46
C LEU A 48 -8.62 -2.81 10.25
N HIS A 49 -8.56 -3.34 9.03
CA HIS A 49 -7.57 -4.34 8.64
C HIS A 49 -6.13 -3.84 8.82
N SER A 50 -5.82 -2.63 8.35
CA SER A 50 -4.48 -2.03 8.51
C SER A 50 -4.08 -1.92 9.99
N ILE A 51 -5.03 -1.56 10.87
CA ILE A 51 -4.79 -1.50 12.31
C ILE A 51 -4.55 -2.88 12.89
N ALA A 52 -5.32 -3.90 12.48
CA ALA A 52 -5.21 -5.26 12.99
C ALA A 52 -3.96 -5.99 12.47
N ALA A 53 -3.53 -5.69 11.26
CA ALA A 53 -2.39 -6.33 10.59
C ALA A 53 -1.03 -5.80 11.07
N CYS A 54 -0.99 -4.57 11.58
CA CYS A 54 0.26 -3.91 11.95
C CYS A 54 0.66 -4.14 13.42
N PRO A 55 1.96 -4.03 13.75
CA PRO A 55 2.46 -4.26 15.11
C PRO A 55 1.83 -3.37 16.18
N THR A 56 1.40 -2.18 15.78
CA THR A 56 0.69 -1.23 16.65
C THR A 56 -0.43 -0.55 15.89
N PRO A 57 -1.55 -0.17 16.55
CA PRO A 57 -2.62 0.61 15.93
C PRO A 57 -2.13 1.89 15.25
N ARG A 58 -1.14 2.55 15.85
CA ARG A 58 -0.50 3.75 15.32
C ARG A 58 0.16 3.48 13.96
N PHE A 59 0.97 2.42 13.88
CA PHE A 59 1.62 2.03 12.64
C PHE A 59 0.58 1.65 11.58
N GLY A 60 -0.50 0.96 11.98
CA GLY A 60 -1.60 0.61 11.08
C GLY A 60 -2.30 1.83 10.48
N LYS A 61 -2.56 2.85 11.28
CA LYS A 61 -3.13 4.12 10.80
C LYS A 61 -2.22 4.80 9.78
N MET A 62 -0.92 4.91 10.08
CA MET A 62 0.06 5.43 9.13
C MET A 62 0.10 4.60 7.84
N ALA A 63 0.13 3.28 7.97
CA ALA A 63 0.19 2.36 6.85
C ALA A 63 -1.02 2.49 5.91
N TYR A 64 -2.21 2.72 6.45
CA TYR A 64 -3.42 2.95 5.67
C TYR A 64 -3.28 4.18 4.74
N PHE A 65 -2.91 5.33 5.29
CA PHE A 65 -2.74 6.55 4.48
C PHE A 65 -1.55 6.45 3.53
N ARG A 66 -0.44 5.86 3.97
CA ARG A 66 0.72 5.60 3.12
C ARG A 66 0.37 4.69 1.93
N ALA A 67 -0.40 3.62 2.17
CA ALA A 67 -0.89 2.76 1.08
C ALA A 67 -1.77 3.52 0.10
N GLY A 68 -2.67 4.40 0.59
CA GLY A 68 -3.47 5.26 -0.28
C GLY A 68 -2.61 6.18 -1.16
N LEU A 69 -1.53 6.76 -0.62
CA LEU A 69 -0.58 7.57 -1.39
C LEU A 69 0.18 6.75 -2.43
N GLN A 70 0.55 5.50 -2.11
CA GLN A 70 1.19 4.60 -3.07
C GLN A 70 0.24 4.18 -4.20
N ILE A 71 -1.02 3.94 -3.88
CA ILE A 71 -2.07 3.65 -4.89
C ILE A 71 -2.26 4.87 -5.80
N LEU A 72 -2.33 6.07 -5.24
CA LEU A 72 -2.40 7.30 -6.03
C LEU A 72 -1.18 7.44 -6.96
N ASP A 73 0.02 7.15 -6.47
CA ASP A 73 1.22 7.22 -7.29
C ASP A 73 1.19 6.20 -8.44
N ALA A 74 0.75 4.96 -8.18
CA ALA A 74 0.54 3.96 -9.22
C ALA A 74 -0.48 4.42 -10.27
N LEU A 75 -1.59 5.01 -9.84
CA LEU A 75 -2.61 5.57 -10.71
C LEU A 75 -2.06 6.74 -11.53
N ARG A 76 -1.33 7.66 -10.92
CA ARG A 76 -0.68 8.77 -11.62
C ARG A 76 0.26 8.29 -12.71
N GLN A 77 1.14 7.34 -12.39
CA GLN A 77 2.07 6.77 -13.35
C GLN A 77 1.32 6.00 -14.45
N SER A 78 0.22 5.30 -14.12
CA SER A 78 -0.62 4.64 -15.12
C SER A 78 -1.20 5.62 -16.15
N ALA A 79 -1.57 6.82 -15.72
CA ALA A 79 -2.08 7.86 -16.64
C ALA A 79 -1.06 8.27 -17.71
N GLU A 80 0.23 8.08 -17.46
CA GLU A 80 1.27 8.38 -18.44
C GLU A 80 1.17 7.52 -19.71
N TRP A 81 0.62 6.29 -19.63
CA TRP A 81 0.32 5.45 -20.80
C TRP A 81 -0.83 5.98 -21.65
N HIS A 82 -1.56 6.96 -21.14
CA HIS A 82 -2.58 7.69 -21.92
C HIS A 82 -1.98 8.81 -22.77
N ASP A 83 -0.69 9.12 -22.63
CA ASP A 83 -0.01 10.28 -23.22
C ASP A 83 -0.52 11.64 -22.72
N ARG A 84 -1.26 11.62 -21.62
CA ARG A 84 -1.79 12.81 -20.96
C ARG A 84 -1.50 12.72 -19.45
N PRO A 85 -1.12 13.82 -18.80
CA PRO A 85 -0.96 13.81 -17.34
C PRO A 85 -2.33 13.60 -16.67
N LEU A 86 -2.35 12.93 -15.51
CA LEU A 86 -3.59 12.66 -14.76
C LEU A 86 -4.46 13.91 -14.59
N THR A 87 -3.84 15.07 -14.34
CA THR A 87 -4.55 16.34 -14.12
C THR A 87 -5.28 16.88 -15.36
N SER A 88 -4.99 16.35 -16.54
CA SER A 88 -5.65 16.74 -17.80
C SER A 88 -6.73 15.77 -18.27
N LEU A 89 -6.92 14.64 -17.57
CA LEU A 89 -7.97 13.68 -17.89
C LEU A 89 -9.34 14.25 -17.50
N ASP A 90 -10.34 13.99 -18.31
CA ASP A 90 -11.68 14.52 -18.12
C ASP A 90 -12.49 13.65 -17.16
N ARG A 91 -12.30 12.31 -17.20
CA ARG A 91 -13.02 11.36 -16.34
C ARG A 91 -12.12 10.24 -15.89
N VAL A 92 -11.94 10.15 -14.57
CA VAL A 92 -11.16 9.10 -13.91
C VAL A 92 -12.09 8.30 -13.00
N LEU A 93 -12.11 6.98 -13.14
CA LEU A 93 -12.87 6.06 -12.29
C LEU A 93 -11.94 5.27 -11.36
N ASP A 94 -12.15 5.38 -10.05
CA ASP A 94 -11.63 4.49 -9.03
C ASP A 94 -12.69 3.39 -8.77
N PHE A 95 -12.47 2.19 -9.29
CA PHE A 95 -13.44 1.09 -9.22
C PHE A 95 -13.10 0.13 -8.07
N ALA A 96 -14.11 -0.30 -7.33
CA ALA A 96 -14.00 -1.03 -6.05
C ALA A 96 -13.22 -0.20 -5.02
N ALA A 97 -13.63 1.07 -4.91
CA ALA A 97 -12.90 2.10 -4.18
C ALA A 97 -12.99 1.99 -2.64
N GLY A 98 -13.82 1.09 -2.11
CA GLY A 98 -14.11 0.98 -0.69
C GLY A 98 -14.66 2.29 -0.12
N TYR A 99 -14.14 2.72 1.01
CA TYR A 99 -14.47 4.04 1.60
C TYR A 99 -13.53 5.17 1.10
N GLY A 100 -12.92 4.98 -0.08
CA GLY A 100 -12.15 6.00 -0.77
C GLY A 100 -10.74 6.22 -0.23
N ARG A 101 -10.01 5.12 0.06
CA ARG A 101 -8.61 5.19 0.49
C ARG A 101 -7.72 5.93 -0.51
N SER A 102 -7.96 5.75 -1.83
CA SER A 102 -7.31 6.45 -2.95
C SER A 102 -8.13 7.64 -3.44
N THR A 103 -9.45 7.52 -3.50
CA THR A 103 -10.38 8.54 -4.02
C THR A 103 -10.22 9.89 -3.33
N ARG A 104 -9.97 9.94 -2.00
CA ARG A 104 -9.71 11.18 -1.25
C ARG A 104 -8.54 12.00 -1.80
N PHE A 105 -7.54 11.32 -2.32
CA PHE A 105 -6.36 11.95 -2.90
C PHE A 105 -6.63 12.41 -4.34
N LEU A 106 -7.39 11.63 -5.10
CA LEU A 106 -7.85 12.04 -6.44
C LEU A 106 -8.69 13.30 -6.36
N ALA A 107 -9.66 13.37 -5.44
CA ALA A 107 -10.53 14.53 -5.23
C ALA A 107 -9.75 15.78 -4.78
N ALA A 108 -8.57 15.62 -4.17
CA ALA A 108 -7.71 16.74 -3.85
C ALA A 108 -6.89 17.27 -5.05
N LEU A 109 -6.53 16.38 -5.97
CA LEU A 109 -5.75 16.73 -7.17
C LEU A 109 -6.62 17.22 -8.31
N LEU A 110 -7.76 16.56 -8.55
CA LEU A 110 -8.66 16.80 -9.65
C LEU A 110 -9.91 17.55 -9.18
N PRO A 111 -10.57 18.32 -10.06
CA PRO A 111 -11.92 18.77 -9.81
C PRO A 111 -12.83 17.57 -9.50
N PRO A 112 -13.66 17.61 -8.44
CA PRO A 112 -14.48 16.47 -8.02
C PRO A 112 -15.41 15.94 -9.13
N GLU A 113 -15.87 16.82 -10.02
CA GLU A 113 -16.69 16.48 -11.17
C GLU A 113 -15.98 15.62 -12.24
N ARG A 114 -14.65 15.50 -12.15
CA ARG A 114 -13.84 14.61 -13.00
C ARG A 114 -13.50 13.28 -12.32
N VAL A 115 -13.86 13.15 -11.03
CA VAL A 115 -13.56 11.95 -10.24
C VAL A 115 -14.82 11.14 -10.03
N TRP A 116 -14.75 9.90 -10.47
CA TRP A 116 -15.80 8.91 -10.28
C TRP A 116 -15.28 7.80 -9.36
N SER A 117 -16.16 7.25 -8.57
CA SER A 117 -15.89 6.03 -7.82
C SER A 117 -17.05 5.05 -7.98
N ALA A 118 -16.75 3.76 -7.89
CA ALA A 118 -17.77 2.72 -7.87
C ALA A 118 -17.48 1.77 -6.73
N GLU A 119 -18.51 1.45 -5.95
CA GLU A 119 -18.39 0.57 -4.79
C GLU A 119 -19.70 -0.19 -4.59
N ILE A 120 -19.61 -1.41 -4.04
CA ILE A 120 -20.76 -2.27 -3.85
C ILE A 120 -21.50 -2.00 -2.53
N LEU A 121 -20.82 -1.40 -1.54
CA LEU A 121 -21.41 -1.02 -0.26
C LEU A 121 -22.12 0.34 -0.37
N PRO A 122 -23.46 0.40 -0.19
CA PRO A 122 -24.22 1.66 -0.30
C PRO A 122 -23.72 2.75 0.67
N GLU A 123 -23.28 2.35 1.87
CA GLU A 123 -22.74 3.27 2.87
C GLU A 123 -21.41 3.91 2.41
N ALA A 124 -20.56 3.14 1.75
CA ALA A 124 -19.30 3.65 1.20
C ALA A 124 -19.55 4.60 0.02
N VAL A 125 -20.54 4.30 -0.83
CA VAL A 125 -20.99 5.19 -1.90
C VAL A 125 -21.47 6.52 -1.33
N ALA A 126 -22.34 6.50 -0.31
CA ALA A 126 -22.87 7.70 0.35
C ALA A 126 -21.73 8.52 0.98
N PHE A 127 -20.83 7.85 1.71
CA PHE A 127 -19.70 8.50 2.36
C PHE A 127 -18.79 9.21 1.36
N GLN A 128 -18.46 8.60 0.22
CA GLN A 128 -17.59 9.20 -0.78
C GLN A 128 -18.23 10.43 -1.44
N ARG A 129 -19.55 10.41 -1.68
CA ARG A 129 -20.29 11.58 -2.18
C ARG A 129 -20.26 12.74 -1.20
N GLU A 130 -20.56 12.46 0.07
CA GLU A 130 -20.64 13.48 1.11
C GLU A 130 -19.28 14.05 1.48
N GLU A 131 -18.28 13.18 1.62
CA GLU A 131 -16.97 13.59 2.14
C GLU A 131 -16.05 14.16 1.08
N TYR A 132 -16.08 13.59 -0.14
CA TYR A 132 -15.14 13.98 -1.20
C TYR A 132 -15.79 14.76 -2.33
N GLY A 133 -17.12 14.82 -2.38
CA GLY A 133 -17.87 15.53 -3.44
C GLY A 133 -17.77 14.88 -4.83
N VAL A 134 -17.33 13.62 -4.91
CA VAL A 134 -17.13 12.90 -6.18
C VAL A 134 -18.41 12.22 -6.66
N HIS A 135 -18.45 11.88 -7.95
CA HIS A 135 -19.49 11.03 -8.51
C HIS A 135 -19.28 9.57 -8.04
N SER A 136 -20.05 9.11 -7.06
CA SER A 136 -19.94 7.74 -6.57
C SER A 136 -21.16 6.90 -6.99
N MET A 137 -20.91 5.71 -7.53
CA MET A 137 -21.93 4.81 -8.09
C MET A 137 -21.98 3.51 -7.29
N LEU A 138 -23.19 2.93 -7.20
CA LEU A 138 -23.35 1.58 -6.68
C LEU A 138 -22.92 0.56 -7.74
N SER A 139 -22.02 -0.33 -7.37
CA SER A 139 -21.59 -1.48 -8.17
C SER A 139 -22.46 -2.70 -7.88
N SER A 140 -22.15 -3.85 -8.52
CA SER A 140 -22.82 -5.14 -8.34
C SER A 140 -21.79 -6.26 -8.18
N THR A 141 -22.21 -7.43 -7.67
CA THR A 141 -21.41 -8.67 -7.71
C THR A 141 -21.31 -9.24 -9.12
N GLU A 142 -22.33 -8.98 -9.96
CA GLU A 142 -22.40 -9.49 -11.32
C GLU A 142 -22.09 -8.38 -12.33
N PRO A 143 -21.09 -8.59 -13.22
CA PRO A 143 -20.64 -7.57 -14.19
C PRO A 143 -21.76 -7.05 -15.11
N GLY A 144 -22.69 -7.92 -15.50
CA GLY A 144 -23.83 -7.60 -16.36
C GLY A 144 -24.90 -6.71 -15.71
N GLU A 145 -24.91 -6.64 -14.39
CA GLU A 145 -25.86 -5.81 -13.62
C GLU A 145 -25.32 -4.41 -13.33
N PHE A 146 -24.01 -4.21 -13.38
CA PHE A 146 -23.42 -2.90 -13.18
C PHE A 146 -23.84 -1.94 -14.28
N ARG A 147 -24.62 -0.92 -13.92
CA ARG A 147 -25.15 0.08 -14.85
C ARG A 147 -24.28 1.34 -14.82
N CYS A 148 -23.66 1.64 -15.93
CA CYS A 148 -22.87 2.87 -16.12
C CYS A 148 -22.88 3.20 -17.63
N GLU A 149 -23.31 4.41 -17.96
CA GLU A 149 -23.36 4.93 -19.34
C GLU A 149 -22.15 5.80 -19.67
N GLU A 150 -21.42 6.22 -18.64
CA GLU A 150 -20.24 7.06 -18.76
C GLU A 150 -19.08 6.32 -19.43
N ARG A 151 -18.17 7.11 -20.01
CA ARG A 151 -16.90 6.65 -20.57
C ARG A 151 -15.75 7.35 -19.87
N PHE A 152 -14.68 6.60 -19.60
CA PHE A 152 -13.56 7.06 -18.78
C PHE A 152 -12.26 7.07 -19.56
N ASP A 153 -11.46 8.12 -19.37
CA ASP A 153 -10.09 8.18 -19.86
C ASP A 153 -9.19 7.19 -19.10
N LEU A 154 -9.44 7.04 -17.80
CA LEU A 154 -8.72 6.11 -16.93
C LEU A 154 -9.68 5.42 -15.99
N ILE A 155 -9.64 4.09 -15.99
CA ILE A 155 -10.24 3.25 -14.94
C ILE A 155 -9.12 2.61 -14.17
N PHE A 156 -9.08 2.83 -12.86
CA PHE A 156 -8.13 2.20 -11.95
C PHE A 156 -8.85 1.23 -11.00
N VAL A 157 -8.35 0.00 -10.90
CA VAL A 157 -8.97 -1.06 -10.11
C VAL A 157 -7.93 -1.65 -9.16
N CYS A 158 -7.96 -1.21 -7.92
CA CYS A 158 -7.05 -1.72 -6.90
C CYS A 158 -7.68 -2.88 -6.13
N SER A 159 -7.02 -4.03 -6.12
CA SER A 159 -7.36 -5.19 -5.28
C SER A 159 -8.71 -5.88 -5.55
N LEU A 160 -9.43 -5.58 -6.63
CA LEU A 160 -10.64 -6.35 -6.96
C LEU A 160 -10.28 -7.69 -7.63
N PHE A 161 -9.44 -7.65 -8.67
CA PHE A 161 -9.05 -8.86 -9.41
C PHE A 161 -8.22 -9.86 -8.59
N SER A 162 -7.73 -9.46 -7.44
CA SER A 162 -7.12 -10.32 -6.44
C SER A 162 -8.13 -11.00 -5.50
N HIS A 163 -9.44 -10.76 -5.70
CA HIS A 163 -10.50 -11.29 -4.85
C HIS A 163 -11.65 -11.96 -5.63
N LEU A 164 -11.71 -11.77 -6.95
CA LEU A 164 -12.75 -12.33 -7.79
C LEU A 164 -12.55 -13.84 -8.02
N PRO A 165 -13.63 -14.66 -8.04
CA PRO A 165 -13.57 -16.02 -8.54
C PRO A 165 -13.39 -16.05 -10.07
N GLU A 166 -12.85 -17.16 -10.59
CA GLU A 166 -12.55 -17.31 -12.03
C GLU A 166 -13.78 -17.05 -12.92
N ARG A 167 -14.99 -17.46 -12.46
CA ARG A 167 -16.24 -17.30 -13.20
C ARG A 167 -16.59 -15.87 -13.59
N THR A 168 -16.27 -14.90 -12.74
CA THR A 168 -16.58 -13.47 -12.96
C THR A 168 -15.37 -12.65 -13.40
N TRP A 169 -14.16 -13.19 -13.26
CA TRP A 169 -12.90 -12.47 -13.49
C TRP A 169 -12.80 -11.88 -14.91
N GLY A 170 -12.99 -12.72 -15.93
CA GLY A 170 -12.92 -12.27 -17.33
C GLY A 170 -14.10 -11.36 -17.72
N ALA A 171 -15.30 -11.59 -17.18
CA ALA A 171 -16.45 -10.75 -17.44
C ALA A 171 -16.32 -9.34 -16.84
N TRP A 172 -15.72 -9.22 -15.66
CA TRP A 172 -15.37 -7.91 -15.10
C TRP A 172 -14.30 -7.18 -15.94
N LEU A 173 -13.28 -7.89 -16.41
CA LEU A 173 -12.27 -7.31 -17.29
C LEU A 173 -12.92 -6.71 -18.56
N GLU A 174 -13.77 -7.49 -19.22
CA GLU A 174 -14.52 -7.07 -20.42
C GLU A 174 -15.46 -5.90 -20.13
N ARG A 175 -16.22 -5.96 -19.03
CA ARG A 175 -17.16 -4.89 -18.64
C ARG A 175 -16.45 -3.57 -18.39
N LEU A 176 -15.37 -3.58 -17.62
CA LEU A 176 -14.62 -2.36 -17.31
C LEU A 176 -13.89 -1.81 -18.52
N HIS A 177 -13.30 -2.66 -19.35
CA HIS A 177 -12.71 -2.23 -20.61
C HIS A 177 -13.76 -1.58 -21.53
N GLY A 178 -14.97 -2.12 -21.59
CA GLY A 178 -16.08 -1.56 -22.36
C GLY A 178 -16.57 -0.18 -21.89
N LEU A 179 -16.14 0.29 -20.71
CA LEU A 179 -16.42 1.64 -20.20
C LEU A 179 -15.32 2.65 -20.53
N LEU A 180 -14.26 2.24 -21.20
CA LEU A 180 -13.22 3.17 -21.59
C LEU A 180 -13.67 4.10 -22.73
N ALA A 181 -13.28 5.35 -22.65
CA ALA A 181 -13.31 6.26 -23.78
C ALA A 181 -12.35 5.78 -24.89
N PRO A 182 -12.46 6.29 -26.12
CA PRO A 182 -11.45 6.03 -27.15
C PRO A 182 -10.05 6.39 -26.63
N SER A 183 -9.09 5.48 -26.80
CA SER A 183 -7.73 5.58 -26.24
C SER A 183 -7.63 5.59 -24.70
N GLY A 184 -8.73 5.39 -23.99
CA GLY A 184 -8.74 5.25 -22.54
C GLY A 184 -7.97 4.01 -22.08
N ILE A 185 -7.53 4.00 -20.84
CA ILE A 185 -6.76 2.90 -20.24
C ILE A 185 -7.49 2.30 -19.03
N LEU A 186 -7.38 1.00 -18.89
CA LEU A 186 -7.76 0.26 -17.69
C LEU A 186 -6.47 -0.24 -17.02
N ALA A 187 -6.23 0.21 -15.79
CA ALA A 187 -5.14 -0.25 -14.95
C ALA A 187 -5.72 -1.04 -13.77
N PHE A 188 -5.34 -2.32 -13.63
CA PHE A 188 -5.88 -3.20 -12.61
C PHE A 188 -4.79 -4.02 -11.93
N SER A 189 -4.96 -4.28 -10.64
CA SER A 189 -3.98 -5.02 -9.85
C SER A 189 -4.44 -6.44 -9.52
N VAL A 190 -3.47 -7.36 -9.43
CA VAL A 190 -3.68 -8.77 -9.12
C VAL A 190 -2.67 -9.27 -8.08
N HIS A 191 -2.97 -10.37 -7.39
CA HIS A 191 -1.94 -11.14 -6.71
C HIS A 191 -1.26 -12.05 -7.73
N GLY A 192 0.01 -11.78 -8.01
CA GLY A 192 0.84 -12.64 -8.85
C GLY A 192 1.18 -13.98 -8.16
N ASP A 193 1.75 -14.90 -8.93
CA ASP A 193 2.15 -16.25 -8.50
C ASP A 193 3.16 -16.24 -7.33
N THR A 194 4.00 -15.22 -7.25
CA THR A 194 4.97 -15.05 -6.15
C THR A 194 4.30 -14.87 -4.77
N LEU A 195 3.02 -14.53 -4.73
CA LEU A 195 2.26 -14.32 -3.49
C LEU A 195 1.48 -15.56 -3.05
N VAL A 196 1.54 -16.65 -3.80
CA VAL A 196 0.87 -17.92 -3.44
C VAL A 196 1.43 -18.41 -2.10
N PRO A 197 0.56 -18.72 -1.11
CA PRO A 197 1.03 -19.26 0.16
C PRO A 197 1.85 -20.52 -0.04
N PRO A 198 2.94 -20.75 0.72
CA PRO A 198 3.80 -21.94 0.56
C PRO A 198 3.08 -23.29 0.74
N SER A 199 1.91 -23.28 1.38
CA SER A 199 1.06 -24.46 1.57
C SER A 199 0.10 -24.73 0.41
N GLN A 200 0.11 -23.90 -0.63
CA GLN A 200 -0.77 -23.97 -1.78
C GLN A 200 0.04 -24.13 -3.07
N GLN A 201 -0.58 -24.67 -4.09
CA GLN A 201 -0.02 -24.77 -5.43
C GLN A 201 -0.97 -24.16 -6.44
N LEU A 202 -0.45 -23.43 -7.40
CA LEU A 202 -1.23 -22.94 -8.52
C LEU A 202 -1.65 -24.11 -9.42
N PRO A 203 -2.93 -24.24 -9.77
CA PRO A 203 -3.39 -25.19 -10.78
C PRO A 203 -2.78 -24.93 -12.15
N ALA A 204 -2.82 -25.93 -13.05
CA ALA A 204 -2.23 -25.84 -14.39
C ALA A 204 -2.85 -24.74 -15.27
N ASN A 205 -4.10 -24.32 -14.99
CA ASN A 205 -4.75 -23.19 -15.67
C ASN A 205 -4.19 -21.81 -15.22
N GLY A 206 -3.33 -21.78 -14.20
CA GLY A 206 -2.71 -20.56 -13.67
C GLY A 206 -3.59 -19.70 -12.79
N PHE A 207 -4.70 -20.26 -12.25
CA PHE A 207 -5.65 -19.57 -11.38
C PHE A 207 -5.89 -20.35 -10.09
N LEU A 208 -5.68 -19.71 -8.94
CA LEU A 208 -5.98 -20.26 -7.61
C LEU A 208 -6.96 -19.35 -6.89
N PHE A 209 -8.07 -19.89 -6.43
CA PHE A 209 -9.05 -19.18 -5.61
C PHE A 209 -9.18 -19.83 -4.23
N LEU A 210 -8.90 -19.03 -3.19
CA LEU A 210 -9.07 -19.44 -1.80
C LEU A 210 -10.34 -18.79 -1.25
N ARG A 211 -11.26 -19.62 -0.73
CA ARG A 211 -12.51 -19.17 -0.08
C ARG A 211 -12.22 -18.59 1.31
N SER A 212 -11.40 -17.56 1.33
CA SER A 212 -11.08 -16.79 2.54
C SER A 212 -10.82 -15.36 2.13
N ASN A 213 -11.43 -14.42 2.80
CA ASN A 213 -11.21 -12.99 2.55
C ASN A 213 -10.88 -12.26 3.85
N GLU A 214 -10.52 -11.01 3.73
CA GLU A 214 -10.15 -10.11 4.80
C GLU A 214 -11.36 -9.33 5.33
N ALA A 215 -12.47 -9.38 4.59
CA ALA A 215 -13.71 -8.72 4.87
C ALA A 215 -14.73 -9.73 5.41
N ASP A 216 -15.34 -9.43 6.56
CA ASP A 216 -16.34 -10.28 7.20
C ASP A 216 -17.73 -10.10 6.55
N SER A 217 -17.90 -9.13 5.65
CA SER A 217 -19.18 -8.71 5.07
C SER A 217 -19.58 -9.45 3.78
N TRP A 218 -18.68 -10.29 3.21
CA TRP A 218 -18.90 -10.90 1.90
C TRP A 218 -19.05 -12.42 1.95
N ASP A 219 -19.89 -12.95 1.04
CA ASP A 219 -19.95 -14.39 0.78
C ASP A 219 -18.60 -14.82 0.16
N VAL A 220 -17.93 -15.76 0.81
CA VAL A 220 -16.64 -16.30 0.37
C VAL A 220 -16.72 -17.08 -0.95
N ALA A 221 -17.93 -17.33 -1.48
CA ALA A 221 -18.11 -17.91 -2.81
C ALA A 221 -17.91 -16.88 -3.92
N ASP A 222 -18.24 -15.63 -3.66
CA ASP A 222 -18.21 -14.53 -4.63
C ASP A 222 -17.02 -13.59 -4.42
N TYR A 223 -16.45 -13.56 -3.23
CA TYR A 223 -15.31 -12.71 -2.88
C TYR A 223 -14.36 -13.47 -1.94
N GLY A 224 -13.24 -13.94 -2.51
CA GLY A 224 -12.22 -14.69 -1.78
C GLY A 224 -10.84 -14.06 -1.92
N THR A 225 -9.82 -14.89 -2.04
CA THR A 225 -8.46 -14.45 -2.39
C THR A 225 -7.99 -15.22 -3.62
N SER A 226 -7.71 -14.53 -4.71
CA SER A 226 -7.24 -15.14 -5.96
C SER A 226 -5.79 -14.79 -6.26
N PHE A 227 -5.07 -15.77 -6.81
CA PHE A 227 -3.70 -15.67 -7.28
C PHE A 227 -3.65 -16.11 -8.73
N VAL A 228 -2.89 -15.39 -9.56
CA VAL A 228 -2.86 -15.63 -10.99
C VAL A 228 -1.42 -15.65 -11.53
N THR A 229 -1.20 -16.46 -12.56
CA THR A 229 0.01 -16.35 -13.39
C THR A 229 -0.18 -15.27 -14.45
N GLU A 230 0.91 -14.77 -15.01
CA GLU A 230 0.87 -13.89 -16.19
C GLU A 230 0.19 -14.59 -17.38
N THR A 231 0.44 -15.90 -17.58
CA THR A 231 -0.21 -16.69 -18.62
C THR A 231 -1.72 -16.71 -18.51
N PHE A 232 -2.26 -16.77 -17.27
CA PHE A 232 -3.71 -16.68 -17.07
C PHE A 232 -4.25 -15.31 -17.46
N VAL A 233 -3.59 -14.23 -17.01
CA VAL A 233 -4.02 -12.86 -17.30
C VAL A 233 -3.94 -12.56 -18.80
N SER A 234 -2.83 -12.92 -19.47
CA SER A 234 -2.66 -12.78 -20.91
C SER A 234 -3.79 -13.47 -21.68
N ARG A 235 -4.07 -14.73 -21.34
CA ARG A 235 -5.17 -15.47 -21.96
C ARG A 235 -6.53 -14.78 -21.77
N MET A 236 -6.81 -14.23 -20.58
CA MET A 236 -8.06 -13.49 -20.34
C MET A 236 -8.14 -12.21 -21.18
N ILE A 237 -7.04 -11.48 -21.30
CA ILE A 237 -6.95 -10.28 -22.15
C ILE A 237 -7.18 -10.66 -23.61
N GLU A 238 -6.47 -11.67 -24.14
CA GLU A 238 -6.60 -12.12 -25.53
C GLU A 238 -8.00 -12.62 -25.89
N GLN A 239 -8.68 -13.29 -24.96
CA GLN A 239 -10.02 -13.84 -25.19
C GLN A 239 -11.16 -12.84 -25.02
N ARG A 240 -10.96 -11.79 -24.24
CA ARG A 240 -12.04 -10.88 -23.82
C ARG A 240 -11.93 -9.48 -24.36
N LEU A 241 -10.74 -9.05 -24.75
CA LEU A 241 -10.51 -7.67 -25.20
C LEU A 241 -10.19 -7.62 -26.70
N PRO A 242 -10.59 -6.53 -27.39
CA PRO A 242 -10.33 -6.36 -28.82
C PRO A 242 -8.84 -6.34 -29.18
N SER A 243 -7.99 -5.85 -28.28
CA SER A 243 -6.54 -5.87 -28.38
C SER A 243 -5.98 -6.82 -27.32
N GLY A 244 -5.17 -7.79 -27.70
CA GLY A 244 -4.43 -8.66 -26.79
C GLY A 244 -3.21 -8.00 -26.16
N ASP A 245 -3.01 -6.70 -26.36
CA ASP A 245 -1.82 -5.98 -25.90
C ASP A 245 -1.96 -5.46 -24.47
N TYR A 246 -0.91 -5.65 -23.69
CA TYR A 246 -0.88 -5.19 -22.28
C TYR A 246 0.54 -4.88 -21.82
N VAL A 247 0.64 -4.15 -20.71
CA VAL A 247 1.87 -3.99 -19.94
C VAL A 247 1.66 -4.61 -18.56
N ARG A 248 2.59 -5.45 -18.11
CA ARG A 248 2.68 -5.95 -16.74
C ARG A 248 3.79 -5.21 -15.99
N LEU A 249 3.47 -4.74 -14.80
CA LEU A 249 4.37 -4.03 -13.90
C LEU A 249 4.40 -4.80 -12.55
N PRO A 250 5.37 -5.70 -12.35
CA PRO A 250 5.43 -6.53 -11.14
C PRO A 250 5.59 -5.69 -9.88
N LYS A 251 4.83 -6.04 -8.82
CA LYS A 251 4.89 -5.41 -7.49
C LYS A 251 4.74 -3.89 -7.49
N SER A 252 3.98 -3.35 -8.43
CA SER A 252 3.85 -1.90 -8.63
C SER A 252 2.73 -1.26 -7.80
N VAL A 253 1.87 -2.06 -7.16
CA VAL A 253 0.88 -1.56 -6.22
C VAL A 253 1.28 -1.99 -4.80
N CYS A 254 1.62 -1.01 -3.98
CA CYS A 254 2.05 -1.19 -2.58
C CYS A 254 3.19 -2.21 -2.41
N PHE A 255 4.09 -2.35 -3.38
CA PHE A 255 5.19 -3.33 -3.44
C PHE A 255 4.73 -4.80 -3.32
N HIS A 256 3.47 -5.04 -3.53
CA HIS A 256 2.83 -6.33 -3.29
C HIS A 256 2.14 -6.88 -4.54
N GLN A 257 1.18 -6.14 -5.10
CA GLN A 257 0.40 -6.59 -6.24
C GLN A 257 1.05 -6.17 -7.57
N ASP A 258 0.88 -7.02 -8.57
CA ASP A 258 1.25 -6.70 -9.95
C ASP A 258 0.18 -5.81 -10.55
N LEU A 259 0.59 -4.83 -11.36
CA LEU A 259 -0.29 -3.93 -12.08
C LEU A 259 -0.27 -4.29 -13.57
N TYR A 260 -1.45 -4.42 -14.16
CA TYR A 260 -1.65 -4.59 -15.58
C TYR A 260 -2.31 -3.36 -16.18
N ILE A 261 -1.87 -2.96 -17.35
CA ILE A 261 -2.43 -1.83 -18.11
C ILE A 261 -2.84 -2.33 -19.49
N VAL A 262 -4.09 -2.08 -19.86
CA VAL A 262 -4.64 -2.33 -21.20
C VAL A 262 -5.28 -1.05 -21.73
N LYS A 263 -5.38 -0.90 -23.07
CA LYS A 263 -5.86 0.32 -23.72
C LYS A 263 -7.03 0.03 -24.66
N ASN A 264 -7.99 0.95 -24.71
CA ASN A 264 -9.07 0.88 -25.69
C ASN A 264 -8.61 1.48 -27.02
N GLY A 265 -8.17 0.62 -27.92
CA GLY A 265 -7.63 0.99 -29.23
C GLY A 265 -6.14 1.34 -29.19
N GLY A 266 -5.42 0.89 -30.20
CA GLY A 266 -3.97 1.04 -30.28
C GLY A 266 -3.20 0.10 -29.36
N ARG A 267 -1.88 0.25 -29.33
CA ARG A 267 -0.99 -0.53 -28.47
C ARG A 267 -0.73 0.19 -27.16
N VAL A 268 -0.56 -0.60 -26.11
CA VAL A 268 0.00 -0.11 -24.83
C VAL A 268 1.51 -0.04 -25.02
N GLY A 269 1.95 0.93 -25.81
CA GLY A 269 3.36 1.04 -26.22
C GLY A 269 4.12 2.08 -25.42
N GLY A 270 5.45 2.01 -25.50
CA GLY A 270 6.39 3.04 -25.07
C GLY A 270 7.39 2.55 -24.05
N ASP A 271 8.61 3.09 -24.12
CA ASP A 271 9.72 2.87 -23.17
C ASP A 271 9.45 3.59 -21.82
N ARG A 272 8.20 3.55 -21.35
CA ARG A 272 7.82 4.21 -20.10
C ARG A 272 8.30 3.41 -18.91
N ARG A 273 9.06 4.06 -18.06
CA ARG A 273 9.55 3.46 -16.83
C ARG A 273 8.55 3.72 -15.71
N PHE A 274 8.09 2.66 -15.08
CA PHE A 274 7.35 2.74 -13.83
C PHE A 274 8.33 2.73 -12.65
N LEU A 275 8.29 3.76 -11.82
CA LEU A 275 9.15 3.88 -10.66
C LEU A 275 8.37 3.46 -9.41
N ARG A 276 8.81 2.38 -8.77
CA ARG A 276 8.28 1.92 -7.47
C ARG A 276 8.81 2.78 -6.35
N GLY A 277 10.08 3.17 -6.46
CA GLY A 277 10.80 3.98 -5.49
C GLY A 277 11.34 3.19 -4.30
N PRO A 278 11.74 3.86 -3.23
CA PRO A 278 12.36 3.23 -2.08
C PRO A 278 11.34 2.51 -1.21
N PHE A 279 11.83 1.47 -0.53
CA PHE A 279 11.08 0.67 0.43
C PHE A 279 11.98 0.31 1.61
N GLY A 280 11.41 0.11 2.80
CA GLY A 280 12.21 -0.24 3.97
C GLY A 280 11.43 -0.24 5.27
N GLN A 281 12.15 -0.43 6.36
CA GLN A 281 11.57 -0.49 7.69
C GLN A 281 12.53 0.01 8.77
N VAL A 282 11.97 0.64 9.79
CA VAL A 282 12.62 0.88 11.07
C VAL A 282 12.46 -0.36 11.95
N GLU A 283 13.55 -0.98 12.37
CA GLU A 283 13.53 -2.18 13.21
C GLU A 283 13.60 -1.83 14.70
N GLU A 284 14.36 -0.78 15.05
CA GLU A 284 14.55 -0.36 16.42
C GLU A 284 14.82 1.15 16.49
N VAL A 285 14.26 1.79 17.50
CA VAL A 285 14.67 3.14 17.93
C VAL A 285 14.74 3.13 19.46
N ARG A 286 15.84 3.65 20.00
CA ARG A 286 16.05 3.73 21.44
C ARG A 286 16.72 5.04 21.83
N LEU A 287 16.44 5.50 23.04
CA LEU A 287 17.20 6.59 23.66
C LEU A 287 18.58 6.07 24.07
N SER A 288 19.64 6.81 23.77
CA SER A 288 20.98 6.49 24.21
C SER A 288 21.06 6.52 25.74
N THR A 289 21.72 5.54 26.31
CA THR A 289 21.95 5.46 27.77
C THR A 289 23.11 6.33 28.22
N SER A 290 23.96 6.76 27.28
CA SER A 290 25.20 7.50 27.56
C SER A 290 25.09 9.00 27.28
N GLN A 291 24.12 9.42 26.46
CA GLN A 291 24.00 10.82 26.03
C GLN A 291 22.53 11.27 26.07
N SER A 292 22.27 12.38 26.76
CA SER A 292 20.92 12.96 26.83
C SER A 292 20.43 13.44 25.46
N HIS A 293 19.14 13.25 25.19
CA HIS A 293 18.49 13.62 23.93
C HIS A 293 19.11 13.02 22.65
N THR A 294 19.95 12.00 22.79
CA THR A 294 20.54 11.25 21.69
C THR A 294 19.80 9.97 21.48
N TYR A 295 19.44 9.68 20.25
CA TYR A 295 18.68 8.51 19.86
C TYR A 295 19.51 7.65 18.92
N GLU A 296 19.35 6.36 19.05
CA GLU A 296 19.93 5.35 18.17
C GLU A 296 18.80 4.66 17.42
N ALA A 297 18.91 4.58 16.11
CA ALA A 297 17.94 3.92 15.26
C ALA A 297 18.63 2.96 14.30
N LYS A 298 17.95 1.87 13.95
CA LYS A 298 18.40 0.94 12.93
C LYS A 298 17.23 0.40 12.12
N GLY A 299 17.53 -0.07 10.93
CA GLY A 299 16.59 -0.65 10.02
C GLY A 299 17.25 -1.07 8.72
N TRP A 300 16.44 -1.16 7.68
CA TRP A 300 16.91 -1.45 6.34
C TRP A 300 16.14 -0.64 5.32
N ALA A 301 16.72 -0.47 4.13
CA ALA A 301 16.06 0.13 2.98
C ALA A 301 16.59 -0.46 1.68
N VAL A 302 15.79 -0.40 0.64
CA VAL A 302 16.11 -0.86 -0.71
C VAL A 302 15.43 0.06 -1.71
N ASP A 303 16.05 0.29 -2.86
CA ASP A 303 15.36 0.85 -4.02
C ASP A 303 14.75 -0.29 -4.83
N MET A 304 13.42 -0.29 -4.97
CA MET A 304 12.68 -1.36 -5.66
C MET A 304 12.86 -1.36 -7.19
N ASP A 305 13.53 -0.35 -7.72
CA ASP A 305 13.83 -0.20 -9.15
C ASP A 305 15.28 -0.57 -9.50
N GLY A 306 16.04 -1.09 -8.52
CA GLY A 306 17.43 -1.51 -8.70
C GLY A 306 18.42 -0.35 -8.79
N GLY A 307 18.03 0.83 -8.33
CA GLY A 307 18.89 2.00 -8.25
C GLY A 307 19.85 1.98 -7.04
N PRO A 308 20.56 3.08 -6.81
CA PRO A 308 21.42 3.23 -5.64
C PRO A 308 20.66 3.10 -4.33
N ALA A 309 21.34 2.70 -3.26
CA ALA A 309 20.74 2.61 -1.94
C ALA A 309 20.06 3.95 -1.55
N PRO A 310 18.79 3.92 -1.11
CA PRO A 310 18.08 5.14 -0.75
C PRO A 310 18.69 5.78 0.47
N ARG A 311 18.65 7.11 0.56
CA ARG A 311 19.04 7.84 1.77
C ARG A 311 17.95 7.68 2.82
N VAL A 312 18.32 7.30 4.03
CA VAL A 312 17.39 7.28 5.16
C VAL A 312 17.58 8.57 5.96
N VAL A 313 16.48 9.32 6.07
CA VAL A 313 16.46 10.68 6.64
C VAL A 313 15.59 10.67 7.90
N MET A 314 16.10 11.27 8.98
CA MET A 314 15.37 11.57 10.20
C MET A 314 15.05 13.05 10.23
N LYS A 315 13.76 13.42 10.10
CA LYS A 315 13.33 14.82 9.98
C LYS A 315 12.14 15.15 10.90
N VAL A 316 12.03 16.42 11.28
CA VAL A 316 10.84 16.98 11.93
C VAL A 316 10.38 18.19 11.12
N GLY A 317 9.23 18.05 10.48
CA GLY A 317 8.83 19.00 9.43
C GLY A 317 9.87 19.01 8.29
N THR A 318 10.43 20.17 8.02
CA THR A 318 11.51 20.36 7.01
C THR A 318 12.92 20.19 7.58
N ASP A 319 13.08 20.17 8.89
CA ASP A 319 14.38 20.09 9.54
C ASP A 319 14.92 18.66 9.56
N GLU A 320 16.07 18.43 8.94
CA GLU A 320 16.77 17.15 8.95
C GLU A 320 17.75 17.09 10.13
N TYR A 321 17.69 16.02 10.91
CA TYR A 321 18.54 15.78 12.08
C TYR A 321 19.61 14.73 11.85
N ALA A 322 19.37 13.81 10.93
CA ALA A 322 20.34 12.85 10.46
C ALA A 322 19.98 12.32 9.08
N THR A 323 21.02 12.01 8.32
CA THR A 323 20.91 11.29 7.04
C THR A 323 21.94 10.19 7.04
N VAL A 324 21.53 8.97 6.68
CA VAL A 324 22.40 7.81 6.57
C VAL A 324 22.15 7.08 5.25
N ILE A 325 23.23 6.60 4.65
CA ILE A 325 23.16 5.72 3.48
C ILE A 325 23.29 4.29 3.99
N PRO A 326 22.31 3.41 3.74
CA PRO A 326 22.38 2.00 4.06
C PRO A 326 23.56 1.32 3.34
N THR A 327 24.39 0.59 4.08
CA THR A 327 25.61 -0.04 3.54
C THR A 327 25.74 -1.52 3.86
N LEU A 328 25.05 -2.00 4.90
CA LEU A 328 25.18 -3.38 5.36
C LEU A 328 24.26 -4.29 4.54
N ASP A 329 24.80 -5.26 3.84
CA ASP A 329 24.00 -6.21 3.07
C ASP A 329 23.04 -7.00 3.96
N ARG A 330 21.79 -7.15 3.51
CA ARG A 330 20.72 -7.86 4.19
C ARG A 330 20.15 -8.97 3.30
N PRO A 331 20.96 -9.98 2.94
CA PRO A 331 20.51 -11.08 2.09
C PRO A 331 19.36 -11.89 2.72
N ASP A 332 19.25 -11.85 4.06
CA ASP A 332 18.15 -12.44 4.82
C ASP A 332 16.77 -11.88 4.45
N LEU A 333 16.72 -10.70 3.83
CA LEU A 333 15.48 -10.06 3.39
C LEU A 333 15.08 -10.40 1.97
N LEU A 334 15.96 -10.93 1.14
CA LEU A 334 15.66 -11.25 -0.26
C LEU A 334 14.50 -12.24 -0.38
N ASP A 335 14.65 -13.41 0.27
CA ASP A 335 13.60 -14.43 0.30
C ASP A 335 12.34 -13.93 1.02
N ALA A 336 12.54 -13.18 2.11
CA ALA A 336 11.47 -12.71 2.94
C ALA A 336 10.59 -11.65 2.24
N LEU A 337 11.19 -10.82 1.40
CA LEU A 337 10.48 -9.80 0.61
C LEU A 337 10.04 -10.32 -0.76
N GLN A 338 10.44 -11.56 -1.11
CA GLN A 338 10.17 -12.13 -2.44
C GLN A 338 10.57 -11.16 -3.56
N LEU A 339 11.71 -10.51 -3.39
CA LEU A 339 12.23 -9.59 -4.40
C LEU A 339 12.64 -10.41 -5.64
N PRO A 340 12.38 -9.90 -6.86
CA PRO A 340 12.88 -10.53 -8.05
C PRO A 340 14.40 -10.64 -7.92
N GLY A 341 14.93 -11.87 -8.02
CA GLY A 341 16.37 -12.10 -7.99
C GLY A 341 17.03 -11.36 -9.16
N GLY A 342 17.87 -10.40 -8.86
CA GLY A 342 18.63 -9.62 -9.83
C GLY A 342 19.76 -8.89 -9.12
N GLU A 343 20.89 -8.70 -9.81
CA GLU A 343 21.97 -7.87 -9.33
C GLU A 343 21.44 -6.45 -9.06
N GLY A 344 21.56 -5.96 -7.83
CA GLY A 344 21.16 -4.61 -7.43
C GLY A 344 19.99 -4.48 -6.45
N LEU A 345 19.12 -5.50 -6.34
CA LEU A 345 17.98 -5.47 -5.42
C LEU A 345 18.31 -6.01 -4.01
N ILE A 346 19.51 -5.81 -3.52
CA ILE A 346 19.89 -6.26 -2.16
C ILE A 346 19.49 -5.19 -1.14
N PRO A 347 18.55 -5.49 -0.22
CA PRO A 347 18.26 -4.60 0.89
C PRO A 347 19.51 -4.30 1.69
N LYS A 348 19.69 -3.04 2.08
CA LYS A 348 20.81 -2.59 2.87
C LYS A 348 20.36 -2.19 4.25
N GLY A 349 21.05 -2.67 5.27
CA GLY A 349 20.88 -2.25 6.66
C GLY A 349 21.54 -0.89 6.92
N TRP A 350 20.96 -0.16 7.85
CA TRP A 350 21.46 1.12 8.31
C TRP A 350 21.37 1.25 9.83
N THR A 351 22.27 2.06 10.39
CA THR A 351 22.23 2.52 11.77
C THR A 351 22.45 4.02 11.79
N ALA A 352 21.77 4.73 12.68
CA ALA A 352 21.93 6.16 12.85
C ALA A 352 21.95 6.51 14.34
N SER A 353 22.81 7.47 14.70
CA SER A 353 22.77 8.15 16.00
C SER A 353 22.51 9.64 15.73
N PHE A 354 21.52 10.21 16.40
CA PHE A 354 21.15 11.62 16.19
C PHE A 354 20.63 12.25 17.47
N ARG A 355 20.80 13.57 17.56
CA ARG A 355 20.38 14.35 18.71
C ARG A 355 19.20 15.24 18.33
N LEU A 356 18.14 15.17 19.13
CA LEU A 356 17.00 16.07 19.02
C LEU A 356 17.09 17.18 20.08
N PRO A 357 16.88 18.45 19.72
CA PRO A 357 16.73 19.52 20.72
C PRO A 357 15.57 19.20 21.68
N ALA A 358 15.66 19.63 22.93
CA ALA A 358 14.66 19.35 23.95
C ALA A 358 13.24 19.80 23.54
N ARG A 359 13.13 20.88 22.74
CA ARG A 359 11.86 21.37 22.19
C ARG A 359 11.21 20.40 21.21
N VAL A 360 12.03 19.60 20.50
CA VAL A 360 11.60 18.62 19.48
C VAL A 360 11.36 17.24 20.10
N ALA A 361 12.03 16.94 21.20
CA ALA A 361 11.85 15.69 21.96
C ALA A 361 10.51 15.64 22.71
N ARG A 362 9.56 16.52 22.42
CA ARG A 362 8.20 16.53 23.03
C ARG A 362 7.26 15.61 22.26
N PRO A 363 6.22 15.06 22.94
CA PRO A 363 5.24 14.18 22.31
C PRO A 363 4.49 14.75 21.10
N THR A 364 4.43 16.09 20.99
CA THR A 364 3.76 16.82 19.91
C THR A 364 4.60 16.99 18.65
N ALA A 365 5.92 16.75 18.73
CA ALA A 365 6.80 16.85 17.58
C ALA A 365 6.80 15.52 16.81
N ALA A 366 6.49 15.58 15.53
CA ALA A 366 6.45 14.40 14.65
C ALA A 366 7.85 14.17 14.06
N LEU A 367 8.61 13.22 14.61
CA LEU A 367 9.79 12.70 13.94
C LEU A 367 9.36 11.76 12.82
N THR A 368 9.80 12.02 11.61
CA THR A 368 9.61 11.16 10.45
C THR A 368 10.93 10.48 10.13
N VAL A 369 10.90 9.16 9.98
CA VAL A 369 11.99 8.38 9.38
C VAL A 369 11.54 7.96 8.00
N ALA A 370 12.26 8.36 6.98
CA ALA A 370 11.89 8.12 5.60
C ALA A 370 13.08 7.63 4.77
N ALA A 371 12.82 6.77 3.81
CA ALA A 371 13.75 6.43 2.75
C ALA A 371 13.49 7.31 1.53
N LYS A 372 14.52 7.92 0.97
CA LYS A 372 14.43 8.81 -0.19
C LYS A 372 15.33 8.31 -1.30
N ASP A 373 14.75 8.08 -2.46
CA ASP A 373 15.51 7.74 -3.66
C ASP A 373 16.35 8.94 -4.13
N PRO A 374 17.69 8.78 -4.27
CA PRO A 374 18.54 9.87 -4.64
C PRO A 374 18.39 10.37 -6.09
N LEU A 375 17.81 9.53 -6.97
CA LEU A 375 17.64 9.86 -8.39
C LEU A 375 16.28 10.48 -8.69
N SER A 376 15.19 9.83 -8.27
CA SER A 376 13.85 10.32 -8.53
C SER A 376 13.33 11.30 -7.48
N GLY A 377 13.98 11.35 -6.31
CA GLY A 377 13.49 12.11 -5.17
C GLY A 377 12.24 11.50 -4.48
N LYS A 378 11.74 10.36 -4.94
CA LYS A 378 10.62 9.67 -4.29
C LYS A 378 10.94 9.35 -2.83
N GLU A 379 9.97 9.57 -1.96
CA GLU A 379 10.08 9.34 -0.54
C GLU A 379 9.08 8.29 -0.06
N PHE A 380 9.55 7.36 0.74
CA PHE A 380 8.73 6.37 1.45
C PHE A 380 8.91 6.53 2.95
N VAL A 381 7.84 6.85 3.64
CA VAL A 381 7.85 6.99 5.10
C VAL A 381 7.97 5.62 5.75
N LEU A 382 9.11 5.37 6.41
CA LEU A 382 9.40 4.12 7.13
C LEU A 382 8.64 4.09 8.46
N ASP A 383 8.71 5.17 9.22
CA ASP A 383 7.95 5.37 10.46
C ASP A 383 7.68 6.85 10.73
N LEU A 384 6.56 7.11 11.42
CA LEU A 384 6.17 8.42 11.94
C LEU A 384 6.20 8.37 13.45
N ASN A 385 7.00 9.26 14.05
CA ASN A 385 7.05 9.43 15.49
C ASN A 385 7.34 8.15 16.29
N PRO A 386 8.42 7.41 15.95
CA PRO A 386 8.72 6.09 16.51
C PRO A 386 8.94 6.09 18.04
N PHE A 387 9.15 7.27 18.65
CA PHE A 387 9.43 7.39 20.10
C PHE A 387 8.18 7.49 20.98
N TRP A 388 7.02 7.83 20.42
CA TRP A 388 5.85 8.25 21.19
C TRP A 388 4.77 7.18 21.32
N GLY A 389 5.09 5.94 20.98
CA GLY A 389 4.19 4.82 21.21
C GLY A 389 4.26 4.31 22.67
N PRO A 390 3.30 3.48 23.11
CA PRO A 390 3.31 2.87 24.44
C PRO A 390 4.55 1.99 24.70
N LEU A 391 5.39 1.75 23.69
CA LEU A 391 6.68 1.06 23.79
C LEU A 391 7.86 2.04 23.97
N ALA A 392 7.65 3.34 23.95
CA ALA A 392 8.70 4.36 24.13
C ALA A 392 9.11 4.54 25.61
N GLY A 393 8.45 3.89 26.54
CA GLY A 393 8.92 3.79 27.94
C GLY A 393 10.13 2.84 28.06
N PRO A 394 10.97 3.00 29.10
CA PRO A 394 12.10 2.12 29.30
C PRO A 394 11.61 0.68 29.33
N VAL A 395 12.12 -0.16 28.39
CA VAL A 395 11.85 -1.60 28.36
C VAL A 395 12.50 -2.24 29.58
N ARG A 396 11.82 -2.16 30.72
CA ARG A 396 12.17 -2.99 31.88
C ARG A 396 11.67 -4.41 31.61
N GLY A 397 12.60 -5.29 31.28
CA GLY A 397 12.46 -6.74 31.31
C GLY A 397 11.67 -7.36 30.15
N GLY A 398 12.28 -8.29 29.46
CA GLY A 398 11.84 -9.03 28.26
C GLY A 398 10.51 -9.81 28.30
N ARG A 399 9.62 -9.57 29.26
CA ARG A 399 8.33 -10.29 29.38
C ARG A 399 7.16 -9.66 28.57
N ARG A 400 7.21 -8.38 28.20
CA ARG A 400 6.13 -7.72 27.41
C ARG A 400 6.19 -8.02 25.90
N LEU A 401 7.36 -8.41 25.39
CA LEU A 401 7.49 -8.80 23.98
C LEU A 401 6.75 -10.11 23.63
N VAL A 402 6.56 -11.01 24.60
CA VAL A 402 5.90 -12.30 24.38
C VAL A 402 4.38 -12.16 24.14
N GLY A 403 3.74 -11.15 24.73
CA GLY A 403 2.31 -10.88 24.53
C GLY A 403 2.00 -10.32 23.11
N LEU A 404 2.85 -9.44 22.61
CA LEU A 404 2.73 -8.86 21.26
C LEU A 404 3.01 -9.90 20.15
N VAL A 405 3.91 -10.84 20.41
CA VAL A 405 4.21 -11.96 19.49
C VAL A 405 3.03 -12.93 19.39
N ARG A 406 2.21 -13.10 20.43
CA ARG A 406 1.02 -13.97 20.37
C ARG A 406 -0.12 -13.37 19.58
N SER A 407 -0.35 -12.06 19.61
CA SER A 407 -1.35 -11.40 18.76
C SER A 407 -0.91 -11.32 17.30
N ALA A 408 0.39 -11.14 17.04
CA ALA A 408 0.98 -11.17 15.71
C ALA A 408 0.88 -12.57 15.03
N ARG A 409 0.88 -13.67 15.81
CA ARG A 409 0.76 -15.04 15.27
C ARG A 409 -0.57 -15.32 14.55
N GLY A 410 -1.65 -14.64 14.90
CA GLY A 410 -2.95 -14.76 14.22
C GLY A 410 -2.96 -14.08 12.84
N VAL A 411 -2.26 -12.97 12.71
CA VAL A 411 -2.14 -12.16 11.48
C VAL A 411 -1.06 -12.73 10.55
N GLN A 412 -0.08 -13.41 11.12
CA GLN A 412 1.11 -13.95 10.47
C GLN A 412 0.82 -14.99 9.37
N ARG A 413 -0.37 -15.61 9.36
CA ARG A 413 -0.76 -16.62 8.37
C ARG A 413 -1.35 -16.04 7.08
N ARG A 414 -1.66 -14.74 7.02
CA ARG A 414 -2.40 -14.14 5.90
C ARG A 414 -1.59 -13.22 5.01
N PHE A 415 -0.45 -12.69 5.46
CA PHE A 415 0.38 -11.76 4.66
C PHE A 415 1.85 -12.14 4.80
N GLY A 416 2.59 -12.21 3.69
CA GLY A 416 4.02 -12.49 3.62
C GLY A 416 4.89 -11.59 4.51
N TRP A 417 4.41 -10.40 4.83
CA TRP A 417 5.05 -9.44 5.75
C TRP A 417 5.35 -9.98 7.15
N ALA A 418 4.48 -10.79 7.67
CA ALA A 418 4.63 -11.33 9.03
C ALA A 418 5.63 -12.49 9.08
N GLU A 419 5.75 -13.26 8.02
CA GLU A 419 6.77 -14.31 7.90
C GLU A 419 8.17 -13.69 7.76
N THR A 420 8.29 -12.55 7.06
CA THR A 420 9.52 -11.74 6.98
C THR A 420 10.02 -11.34 8.37
N MET A 421 9.12 -10.81 9.21
CA MET A 421 9.44 -10.43 10.59
C MET A 421 9.89 -11.61 11.45
N ARG A 422 9.33 -12.80 11.25
CA ARG A 422 9.66 -14.01 12.02
C ARG A 422 11.03 -14.57 11.64
N ARG A 423 11.35 -14.64 10.35
CA ARG A 423 12.62 -15.18 9.84
C ARG A 423 13.79 -14.28 10.22
N THR A 424 13.60 -12.96 10.13
CA THR A 424 14.60 -11.99 10.55
C THR A 424 14.96 -12.14 12.04
N ARG A 425 13.98 -12.41 12.90
CA ARG A 425 14.21 -12.65 14.34
C ARG A 425 14.91 -13.97 14.65
N ALA A 426 14.55 -15.05 13.96
CA ALA A 426 15.14 -16.37 14.21
C ALA A 426 16.63 -16.43 13.83
N HIS A 427 17.05 -15.63 12.86
CA HIS A 427 18.47 -15.56 12.45
C HIS A 427 19.33 -14.82 13.49
N TRP A 428 18.81 -13.76 14.10
CA TRP A 428 19.50 -13.00 15.14
C TRP A 428 19.64 -13.73 16.49
N SER A 429 18.67 -14.55 16.85
CA SER A 429 18.77 -15.38 18.06
C SER A 429 19.84 -16.49 17.96
N ARG A 430 20.18 -16.91 16.73
CA ARG A 430 21.22 -17.93 16.49
C ARG A 430 22.63 -17.35 16.35
N SER A 431 22.78 -16.10 15.94
CA SER A 431 24.09 -15.45 15.83
C SER A 431 24.61 -14.86 17.15
N GLY A 432 23.73 -14.63 18.14
CA GLY A 432 24.08 -14.14 19.47
C GLY A 432 24.59 -15.19 20.47
N SER A 433 24.55 -16.48 20.10
CA SER A 433 24.99 -17.58 20.98
C SER A 433 26.34 -18.19 20.58
N ARG A 434 27.11 -17.52 19.74
CA ARG A 434 28.52 -17.88 19.44
C ARG A 434 29.42 -16.69 19.73
N LYS A 435 29.69 -16.45 20.97
CA LYS A 435 30.95 -15.93 21.54
C LYS A 435 31.07 -16.41 22.96
#